data_bb6357e8048970cf3f179303f04e77e2
#
_entry.id   bb6357e8048970cf3f179303f04e77e2
#
_cell.length_a   1.000
_cell.length_b   1.000
_cell.length_c   1.000
_cell.angle_alpha   90.00
_cell.angle_beta   90.00
_cell.angle_gamma   90.00
#
_symmetry.space_group_name_H-M   'P 1'
#
loop_
_entity.id
_entity.type
_entity.pdbx_description
1 polymer ?
#
loop_
_entity_poly.entity_id
_entity_poly.type
_entity_poly.pdbx_seq_one_letter_code
_entity_poly.pdbx_strand_id
1 'polypeptide(L)'
;MKKLIKNFVIILLIIVPCYIYRSQITGYIMSHINQQIIIENPTKNSYNKPYQFELVQITDDFHIKNRQHILNTIYTILNSGQSDFTFYCDINYQECQKDLKEISQDQTILSTINNMVSPYNSYEKLYITIDTYGKATMKVDHLYGEGEIIQINNKIDEITSNIINDNMSNKDKIKAFHDYLINNTTYDEQRASLIEQGDTTTATHN
;
A
#
# COMPACT_ATOMS: atom_id res chain seq x y z
N MET A 1 29.50 -35.19 35.31
CA MET A 1 28.16 -35.31 34.70
C MET A 1 27.14 -34.26 35.21
N LYS A 2 26.82 -34.15 36.50
CA LYS A 2 25.80 -33.18 37.03
C LYS A 2 26.05 -31.72 36.63
N LYS A 3 27.31 -31.25 36.61
CA LYS A 3 27.66 -29.86 36.24
C LYS A 3 27.48 -29.58 34.75
N LEU A 4 27.72 -30.55 33.87
CA LEU A 4 27.51 -30.47 32.44
C LEU A 4 26.01 -30.43 32.10
N ILE A 5 25.20 -31.25 32.76
CA ILE A 5 23.74 -31.29 32.58
C ILE A 5 23.14 -29.97 33.04
N LYS A 6 23.58 -29.43 34.18
CA LYS A 6 23.11 -28.11 34.68
C LYS A 6 23.41 -26.99 33.68
N ASN A 7 24.61 -26.94 33.12
CA ASN A 7 24.98 -25.93 32.14
C ASN A 7 24.17 -26.10 30.83
N PHE A 8 23.92 -27.32 30.38
CA PHE A 8 23.09 -27.59 29.22
C PHE A 8 21.65 -27.14 29.40
N VAL A 9 21.06 -27.39 30.59
CA VAL A 9 19.72 -26.92 30.91
C VAL A 9 19.64 -25.39 30.92
N ILE A 10 20.63 -24.70 31.47
CA ILE A 10 20.67 -23.22 31.47
C ILE A 10 20.75 -22.66 30.05
N ILE A 11 21.57 -23.27 29.18
CA ILE A 11 21.68 -22.87 27.77
C ILE A 11 20.35 -23.06 27.05
N LEU A 12 19.64 -24.17 27.28
CA LEU A 12 18.33 -24.45 26.70
C LEU A 12 17.26 -23.43 27.18
N LEU A 13 17.29 -23.06 28.47
CA LEU A 13 16.39 -22.06 29.04
C LEU A 13 16.59 -20.65 28.45
N ILE A 14 17.75 -20.35 27.84
CA ILE A 14 18.01 -19.09 27.16
C ILE A 14 17.68 -19.19 25.66
N ILE A 15 18.15 -20.27 24.99
CA ILE A 15 17.99 -20.42 23.55
C ILE A 15 16.54 -20.58 23.14
N VAL A 16 15.77 -21.40 23.88
CA VAL A 16 14.36 -21.68 23.54
C VAL A 16 13.50 -20.41 23.58
N PRO A 17 13.52 -19.57 24.63
CA PRO A 17 12.82 -18.29 24.61
C PRO A 17 13.32 -17.35 23.52
N CYS A 18 14.65 -17.24 23.31
CA CYS A 18 15.19 -16.40 22.24
C CYS A 18 14.70 -16.85 20.86
N TYR A 19 14.56 -18.15 20.62
CA TYR A 19 14.02 -18.67 19.36
C TYR A 19 12.51 -18.42 19.24
N ILE A 20 11.75 -18.64 20.31
CA ILE A 20 10.30 -18.42 20.33
C ILE A 20 9.96 -16.92 20.13
N TYR A 21 10.69 -16.04 20.81
CA TYR A 21 10.46 -14.58 20.78
C TYR A 21 11.35 -13.83 19.80
N ARG A 22 12.02 -14.54 18.86
CA ARG A 22 13.01 -13.95 17.95
C ARG A 22 12.49 -12.72 17.18
N SER A 23 11.24 -12.76 16.65
CA SER A 23 10.69 -11.63 15.90
C SER A 23 10.39 -10.44 16.81
N GLN A 24 9.91 -10.67 18.02
CA GLN A 24 9.71 -9.60 19.01
C GLN A 24 11.03 -8.99 19.47
N ILE A 25 12.03 -9.83 19.71
CA ILE A 25 13.39 -9.37 20.10
C ILE A 25 14.01 -8.58 18.95
N THR A 26 13.92 -9.09 17.71
CA THR A 26 14.40 -8.37 16.53
C THR A 26 13.63 -7.07 16.36
N GLY A 27 12.29 -7.10 16.49
CA GLY A 27 11.45 -5.93 16.47
C GLY A 27 11.85 -4.88 17.49
N TYR A 28 12.09 -5.29 18.72
CA TYR A 28 12.55 -4.38 19.79
C TYR A 28 13.91 -3.75 19.48
N ILE A 29 14.89 -4.58 19.04
CA ILE A 29 16.22 -4.08 18.68
C ILE A 29 16.13 -3.10 17.52
N MET A 30 15.36 -3.42 16.47
CA MET A 30 15.26 -2.61 15.27
C MET A 30 14.48 -1.32 15.49
N SER A 31 13.43 -1.33 16.32
CA SER A 31 12.71 -0.10 16.70
C SER A 31 13.60 0.92 17.42
N HIS A 32 14.71 0.48 18.03
CA HIS A 32 15.67 1.35 18.69
C HIS A 32 16.84 1.78 17.80
N ILE A 33 17.11 1.02 16.73
CA ILE A 33 18.23 1.30 15.80
C ILE A 33 17.77 2.15 14.63
N ASN A 34 16.57 1.86 14.09
CA ASN A 34 16.07 2.53 12.89
C ASN A 34 15.08 3.63 13.24
N GLN A 35 15.47 4.89 12.99
CA GLN A 35 14.55 6.01 13.00
C GLN A 35 13.82 6.06 11.68
N GLN A 36 12.48 5.96 11.72
CA GLN A 36 11.66 6.17 10.55
C GLN A 36 11.60 7.65 10.19
N ILE A 37 11.87 7.94 8.93
CA ILE A 37 11.73 9.28 8.39
C ILE A 37 10.39 9.34 7.67
N ILE A 38 9.46 10.11 8.19
CA ILE A 38 8.23 10.46 7.46
C ILE A 38 8.62 11.54 6.46
N ILE A 39 8.38 11.26 5.19
CA ILE A 39 8.59 12.28 4.14
C ILE A 39 7.39 13.21 4.17
N GLU A 40 7.57 14.38 4.77
CA GLU A 40 6.53 15.40 4.76
C GLU A 40 6.36 15.96 3.34
N ASN A 41 5.10 16.17 2.95
CA ASN A 41 4.82 16.82 1.68
C ASN A 41 5.27 18.31 1.75
N PRO A 42 6.21 18.75 0.90
CA PRO A 42 6.76 20.09 0.97
C PRO A 42 5.78 21.19 0.53
N THR A 43 4.66 20.85 -0.08
CA THR A 43 3.70 21.82 -0.63
C THR A 43 2.50 22.03 0.27
N LYS A 44 2.68 22.66 1.43
CA LYS A 44 1.56 23.23 2.18
C LYS A 44 1.16 24.56 1.52
N ASN A 45 0.13 24.56 0.69
CA ASN A 45 -0.54 25.78 0.27
C ASN A 45 -1.97 25.83 0.82
N SER A 46 -2.58 27.00 0.86
CA SER A 46 -3.93 27.21 1.43
C SER A 46 -5.05 26.47 0.66
N TYR A 47 -4.78 25.95 -0.52
CA TYR A 47 -5.70 25.19 -1.36
C TYR A 47 -5.56 23.69 -1.21
N ASN A 48 -4.45 23.20 -0.60
CA ASN A 48 -4.28 21.78 -0.34
C ASN A 48 -5.00 21.40 0.94
N LYS A 49 -5.98 20.52 0.83
CA LYS A 49 -6.44 19.77 2.01
C LYS A 49 -5.27 18.93 2.53
N PRO A 50 -5.12 18.77 3.86
CA PRO A 50 -4.13 17.85 4.40
C PRO A 50 -4.31 16.49 3.72
N TYR A 51 -3.22 15.92 3.24
CA TYR A 51 -3.27 14.55 2.70
C TYR A 51 -3.72 13.63 3.82
N GLN A 52 -4.63 12.73 3.48
CA GLN A 52 -5.11 11.71 4.40
C GLN A 52 -4.03 10.65 4.67
N PHE A 53 -3.10 10.49 3.72
CA PHE A 53 -1.99 9.54 3.80
C PHE A 53 -0.68 10.23 3.44
N GLU A 54 0.40 9.80 4.08
CA GLU A 54 1.75 10.32 3.89
C GLU A 54 2.68 9.18 3.45
N LEU A 55 3.66 9.49 2.61
CA LEU A 55 4.70 8.54 2.27
C LEU A 55 5.62 8.32 3.47
N VAL A 56 5.94 7.05 3.73
CA VAL A 56 6.89 6.65 4.77
C VAL A 56 8.12 6.01 4.14
N GLN A 57 9.28 6.20 4.76
CA GLN A 57 10.47 5.49 4.33
C GLN A 57 10.39 4.04 4.78
N ILE A 58 10.34 3.13 3.81
CA ILE A 58 10.24 1.70 4.04
C ILE A 58 11.64 1.09 4.09
N THR A 59 11.89 0.23 5.08
CA THR A 59 13.11 -0.56 5.26
C THR A 59 12.74 -2.02 5.44
N ASP A 60 13.70 -2.94 5.27
CA ASP A 60 13.46 -4.40 5.37
C ASP A 60 12.95 -4.83 6.76
N ASP A 61 13.23 -4.02 7.78
CA ASP A 61 12.85 -4.25 9.18
C ASP A 61 11.86 -3.18 9.70
N PHE A 62 10.96 -2.77 8.83
CA PHE A 62 10.04 -1.67 9.07
C PHE A 62 9.05 -1.98 10.20
N HIS A 63 8.97 -1.08 11.19
CA HIS A 63 8.09 -1.19 12.36
C HIS A 63 6.98 -0.16 12.36
N ILE A 64 5.75 -0.65 12.49
CA ILE A 64 4.54 0.16 12.59
C ILE A 64 4.30 0.57 14.03
N LYS A 65 4.04 1.86 14.27
CA LYS A 65 3.94 2.45 15.62
C LYS A 65 2.53 2.87 16.03
N ASN A 66 1.61 3.04 15.09
CA ASN A 66 0.23 3.45 15.34
C ASN A 66 -0.65 3.17 14.11
N ARG A 67 -1.97 3.37 14.25
CA ARG A 67 -2.95 3.13 13.19
C ARG A 67 -2.71 3.97 11.93
N GLN A 68 -2.39 5.27 12.09
CA GLN A 68 -2.09 6.12 10.93
C GLN A 68 -0.85 5.63 10.18
N HIS A 69 0.12 5.10 10.91
CA HIS A 69 1.32 4.54 10.33
C HIS A 69 1.04 3.27 9.50
N ILE A 70 0.03 2.45 9.89
CA ILE A 70 -0.46 1.34 9.05
C ILE A 70 -1.00 1.89 7.73
N LEU A 71 -1.86 2.89 7.78
CA LEU A 71 -2.48 3.48 6.58
C LEU A 71 -1.43 4.08 5.65
N ASN A 72 -0.48 4.82 6.19
CA ASN A 72 0.63 5.41 5.46
C ASN A 72 1.52 4.34 4.82
N THR A 73 1.73 3.22 5.52
CA THR A 73 2.51 2.08 5.01
C THR A 73 1.80 1.42 3.84
N ILE A 74 0.51 1.11 3.97
CA ILE A 74 -0.29 0.53 2.88
C ILE A 74 -0.28 1.47 1.67
N TYR A 75 -0.53 2.76 1.88
CA TYR A 75 -0.46 3.77 0.82
C TYR A 75 0.90 3.79 0.13
N THR A 76 2.00 3.78 0.91
CA THR A 76 3.36 3.82 0.37
C THR A 76 3.68 2.59 -0.47
N ILE A 77 3.34 1.39 0.02
CA ILE A 77 3.60 0.14 -0.68
C ILE A 77 2.81 0.10 -1.99
N LEU A 78 1.52 0.40 -1.96
CA LEU A 78 0.69 0.44 -3.16
C LEU A 78 1.21 1.50 -4.14
N ASN A 79 1.48 2.72 -3.67
CA ASN A 79 1.94 3.80 -4.56
C ASN A 79 3.32 3.54 -5.17
N SER A 80 4.15 2.71 -4.54
CA SER A 80 5.45 2.30 -5.08
C SER A 80 5.37 1.15 -6.10
N GLY A 81 4.18 0.53 -6.27
CA GLY A 81 3.98 -0.61 -7.17
C GLY A 81 4.62 -1.92 -6.68
N GLN A 82 4.90 -2.03 -5.37
CA GLN A 82 5.43 -3.27 -4.79
C GLN A 82 4.34 -4.34 -4.70
N SER A 83 4.67 -5.57 -5.10
CA SER A 83 3.74 -6.71 -5.05
C SER A 83 3.77 -7.47 -3.74
N ASP A 84 4.83 -7.33 -2.95
CA ASP A 84 4.92 -7.92 -1.61
C ASP A 84 5.78 -7.05 -0.69
N PHE A 85 5.42 -7.04 0.60
CA PHE A 85 6.16 -6.33 1.62
C PHE A 85 5.95 -6.95 2.99
N THR A 86 7.02 -7.01 3.77
CA THR A 86 6.98 -7.50 5.16
C THR A 86 7.30 -6.36 6.12
N PHE A 87 6.51 -6.26 7.18
CA PHE A 87 6.71 -5.28 8.24
C PHE A 87 6.38 -5.89 9.61
N TYR A 88 6.67 -5.15 10.68
CA TYR A 88 6.51 -5.64 12.03
C TYR A 88 5.69 -4.66 12.87
N CYS A 89 4.89 -5.18 13.78
CA CYS A 89 4.29 -4.37 14.85
C CYS A 89 5.36 -3.93 15.84
N ASP A 90 5.43 -2.62 16.13
CA ASP A 90 6.31 -2.14 17.22
C ASP A 90 5.83 -2.71 18.55
N ILE A 91 6.77 -3.09 19.42
CA ILE A 91 6.47 -3.73 20.72
C ILE A 91 5.62 -2.82 21.63
N ASN A 92 5.70 -1.51 21.45
CA ASN A 92 4.93 -0.54 22.19
C ASN A 92 3.53 -0.29 21.61
N TYR A 93 3.25 -0.82 20.42
CA TYR A 93 1.95 -0.69 19.74
C TYR A 93 1.11 -1.96 19.93
N GLN A 94 0.49 -2.10 21.09
CA GLN A 94 -0.26 -3.29 21.47
C GLN A 94 -1.51 -3.56 20.62
N GLU A 95 -2.16 -2.51 20.10
CA GLU A 95 -3.35 -2.62 19.24
C GLU A 95 -3.03 -2.96 17.78
N CYS A 96 -1.77 -3.10 17.40
CA CYS A 96 -1.32 -3.26 16.01
C CYS A 96 -2.04 -4.39 15.27
N GLN A 97 -2.13 -5.59 15.86
CA GLN A 97 -2.79 -6.74 15.22
C GLN A 97 -4.28 -6.51 15.02
N LYS A 98 -4.92 -5.87 15.99
CA LYS A 98 -6.34 -5.53 15.94
C LYS A 98 -6.59 -4.50 14.84
N ASP A 99 -5.82 -3.42 14.82
CA ASP A 99 -5.95 -2.37 13.82
C ASP A 99 -5.66 -2.85 12.41
N LEU A 100 -4.64 -3.71 12.22
CA LEU A 100 -4.37 -4.34 10.93
C LEU A 100 -5.56 -5.17 10.45
N LYS A 101 -6.16 -5.97 11.33
CA LYS A 101 -7.33 -6.78 11.01
C LYS A 101 -8.52 -5.90 10.64
N GLU A 102 -8.81 -4.86 11.40
CA GLU A 102 -9.89 -3.93 11.14
C GLU A 102 -9.69 -3.23 9.78
N ILE A 103 -8.50 -2.68 9.52
CA ILE A 103 -8.17 -2.00 8.26
C ILE A 103 -8.27 -2.96 7.07
N SER A 104 -7.78 -4.20 7.20
CA SER A 104 -7.84 -5.19 6.12
C SER A 104 -9.27 -5.60 5.75
N GLN A 105 -10.24 -5.35 6.60
CA GLN A 105 -11.66 -5.63 6.38
C GLN A 105 -12.47 -4.38 6.02
N ASP A 106 -11.90 -3.20 6.13
CA ASP A 106 -12.57 -1.93 5.83
C ASP A 106 -12.38 -1.55 4.35
N GLN A 107 -13.36 -1.97 3.54
CA GLN A 107 -13.36 -1.68 2.10
C GLN A 107 -13.39 -0.18 1.79
N THR A 108 -13.99 0.65 2.64
CA THR A 108 -14.04 2.10 2.44
C THR A 108 -12.65 2.71 2.58
N ILE A 109 -11.90 2.32 3.61
CA ILE A 109 -10.52 2.77 3.82
C ILE A 109 -9.63 2.29 2.67
N LEU A 110 -9.69 1.00 2.33
CA LEU A 110 -8.85 0.42 1.29
C LEU A 110 -9.13 1.02 -0.09
N SER A 111 -10.41 1.23 -0.44
CA SER A 111 -10.79 1.93 -1.69
C SER A 111 -10.32 3.38 -1.70
N THR A 112 -10.39 4.06 -0.56
CA THR A 112 -9.89 5.44 -0.45
C THR A 112 -8.38 5.49 -0.69
N ILE A 113 -7.61 4.56 -0.13
CA ILE A 113 -6.17 4.46 -0.39
C ILE A 113 -5.92 4.17 -1.87
N ASN A 114 -6.63 3.20 -2.45
CA ASN A 114 -6.47 2.81 -3.86
C ASN A 114 -6.75 3.98 -4.83
N ASN A 115 -7.73 4.82 -4.51
CA ASN A 115 -8.05 6.00 -5.31
C ASN A 115 -6.99 7.12 -5.23
N MET A 116 -6.07 7.05 -4.27
CA MET A 116 -5.01 8.04 -4.07
C MET A 116 -3.64 7.60 -4.57
N VAL A 117 -3.47 6.33 -4.94
CA VAL A 117 -2.23 5.83 -5.55
C VAL A 117 -2.17 6.14 -7.03
N SER A 118 -0.99 5.99 -7.64
CA SER A 118 -0.86 6.03 -9.09
C SER A 118 -1.83 5.04 -9.74
N PRO A 119 -2.63 5.44 -10.75
CA PRO A 119 -3.55 4.53 -11.43
C PRO A 119 -2.88 3.23 -11.93
N TYR A 120 -1.62 3.29 -12.36
CA TYR A 120 -0.85 2.11 -12.79
C TYR A 120 -0.56 1.12 -11.66
N ASN A 121 -0.59 1.58 -10.40
CA ASN A 121 -0.30 0.79 -9.21
C ASN A 121 -1.59 0.38 -8.45
N SER A 122 -2.76 0.65 -9.02
CA SER A 122 -4.03 0.19 -8.45
C SER A 122 -4.03 -1.32 -8.27
N TYR A 123 -4.61 -1.79 -7.18
CA TYR A 123 -4.71 -3.21 -6.90
C TYR A 123 -6.08 -3.79 -7.28
N GLU A 124 -6.08 -5.03 -7.72
CA GLU A 124 -7.27 -5.87 -7.84
C GLU A 124 -7.55 -6.58 -6.51
N LYS A 125 -6.48 -7.13 -5.88
CA LYS A 125 -6.58 -7.85 -4.61
C LYS A 125 -5.44 -7.47 -3.69
N LEU A 126 -5.78 -7.34 -2.41
CA LEU A 126 -4.84 -7.05 -1.34
C LEU A 126 -4.97 -8.09 -0.24
N TYR A 127 -3.87 -8.72 0.12
CA TYR A 127 -3.80 -9.73 1.18
C TYR A 127 -2.89 -9.22 2.28
N ILE A 128 -3.39 -9.20 3.52
CA ILE A 128 -2.59 -8.88 4.70
C ILE A 128 -2.67 -10.08 5.64
N THR A 129 -1.52 -10.68 5.93
CA THR A 129 -1.39 -11.76 6.90
C THR A 129 -0.54 -11.29 8.07
N ILE A 130 -0.90 -11.67 9.28
CA ILE A 130 -0.14 -11.33 10.48
C ILE A 130 0.05 -12.58 11.34
N ASP A 131 1.26 -12.79 11.83
CA ASP A 131 1.56 -13.87 12.76
C ASP A 131 1.37 -13.44 14.23
N THR A 132 1.44 -14.40 15.15
CA THR A 132 1.28 -14.15 16.58
C THR A 132 2.41 -13.31 17.19
N TYR A 133 3.48 -13.09 16.46
CA TYR A 133 4.65 -12.33 16.90
C TYR A 133 4.68 -10.91 16.34
N GLY A 134 3.62 -10.51 15.61
CA GLY A 134 3.51 -9.18 15.06
C GLY A 134 4.22 -8.97 13.72
N LYS A 135 4.70 -10.04 13.06
CA LYS A 135 5.19 -9.96 11.69
C LYS A 135 4.01 -9.99 10.75
N ALA A 136 3.86 -8.95 9.94
CA ALA A 136 2.83 -8.85 8.93
C ALA A 136 3.46 -8.94 7.53
N THR A 137 2.75 -9.58 6.62
CA THR A 137 3.11 -9.64 5.20
C THR A 137 1.93 -9.17 4.37
N MET A 138 2.17 -8.19 3.53
CA MET A 138 1.24 -7.69 2.54
C MET A 138 1.60 -8.22 1.17
N LYS A 139 0.61 -8.75 0.44
CA LYS A 139 0.73 -9.14 -0.98
C LYS A 139 -0.29 -8.39 -1.79
N VAL A 140 0.12 -7.93 -2.95
CA VAL A 140 -0.68 -7.10 -3.86
C VAL A 140 -0.75 -7.75 -5.22
N ASP A 141 -1.95 -8.05 -5.66
CA ASP A 141 -2.23 -8.38 -7.05
C ASP A 141 -2.64 -7.07 -7.73
N HIS A 142 -1.78 -6.53 -8.58
CA HIS A 142 -2.04 -5.28 -9.29
C HIS A 142 -3.08 -5.46 -10.38
N LEU A 143 -3.85 -4.40 -10.62
CA LEU A 143 -4.91 -4.38 -11.62
C LEU A 143 -4.35 -4.47 -13.05
N TYR A 144 -3.19 -3.88 -13.29
CA TYR A 144 -2.54 -3.84 -14.60
C TYR A 144 -1.20 -4.55 -14.56
N GLY A 145 -0.99 -5.46 -15.51
CA GLY A 145 0.31 -6.06 -15.79
C GLY A 145 1.16 -5.16 -16.71
N GLU A 146 2.43 -5.49 -16.86
CA GLU A 146 3.38 -4.73 -17.67
C GLU A 146 2.91 -4.55 -19.13
N GLY A 147 2.33 -5.62 -19.73
CA GLY A 147 1.81 -5.57 -21.10
C GLY A 147 0.64 -4.59 -21.26
N GLU A 148 -0.25 -4.52 -20.27
CA GLU A 148 -1.39 -3.60 -20.27
C GLU A 148 -0.93 -2.15 -20.08
N ILE A 149 0.05 -1.93 -19.19
CA ILE A 149 0.66 -0.60 -18.97
C ILE A 149 1.29 -0.09 -20.27
N ILE A 150 1.99 -0.95 -21.01
CA ILE A 150 2.58 -0.59 -22.31
C ILE A 150 1.47 -0.19 -23.31
N GLN A 151 0.38 -0.94 -23.36
CA GLN A 151 -0.75 -0.62 -24.25
C GLN A 151 -1.41 0.71 -23.88
N ILE A 152 -1.61 0.95 -22.58
CA ILE A 152 -2.17 2.22 -22.07
C ILE A 152 -1.26 3.38 -22.46
N ASN A 153 0.05 3.27 -22.24
CA ASN A 153 1.00 4.33 -22.58
C ASN A 153 1.03 4.61 -24.09
N ASN A 154 1.07 3.57 -24.94
CA ASN A 154 0.99 3.72 -26.38
C ASN A 154 -0.30 4.44 -26.80
N LYS A 155 -1.42 4.16 -26.15
CA LYS A 155 -2.69 4.83 -26.45
C LYS A 155 -2.70 6.28 -25.98
N ILE A 156 -2.11 6.57 -24.84
CA ILE A 156 -1.94 7.95 -24.35
C ILE A 156 -1.07 8.75 -25.33
N ASP A 157 0.03 8.19 -25.81
CA ASP A 157 0.93 8.83 -26.78
C ASP A 157 0.22 9.10 -28.10
N GLU A 158 -0.53 8.11 -28.62
CA GLU A 158 -1.37 8.26 -29.81
C GLU A 158 -2.37 9.42 -29.65
N ILE A 159 -3.13 9.43 -28.57
CA ILE A 159 -4.13 10.46 -28.30
C ILE A 159 -3.44 11.82 -28.18
N THR A 160 -2.39 11.90 -27.37
CA THR A 160 -1.66 13.16 -27.13
C THR A 160 -1.13 13.75 -28.42
N SER A 161 -0.50 12.94 -29.28
CA SER A 161 0.04 13.41 -30.57
C SER A 161 -1.04 13.90 -31.53
N ASN A 162 -2.26 13.39 -31.42
CA ASN A 162 -3.37 13.79 -32.28
C ASN A 162 -4.07 15.08 -31.83
N ILE A 163 -4.12 15.35 -30.50
CA ILE A 163 -4.91 16.48 -29.96
C ILE A 163 -4.07 17.64 -29.44
N ILE A 164 -2.77 17.47 -29.24
CA ILE A 164 -1.86 18.48 -28.67
C ILE A 164 -0.84 18.91 -29.71
N ASN A 165 -0.51 20.21 -29.71
CA ASN A 165 0.63 20.75 -30.45
C ASN A 165 1.40 21.79 -29.62
N ASP A 166 2.61 22.11 -30.04
CA ASP A 166 3.54 22.96 -29.29
C ASP A 166 3.04 24.40 -29.10
N ASN A 167 2.17 24.87 -29.98
CA ASN A 167 1.66 26.26 -29.94
C ASN A 167 0.47 26.43 -28.99
N MET A 168 -0.04 25.35 -28.40
CA MET A 168 -1.17 25.40 -27.47
C MET A 168 -0.73 25.90 -26.09
N SER A 169 -1.54 26.80 -25.53
CA SER A 169 -1.39 27.15 -24.12
C SER A 169 -1.74 25.96 -23.21
N ASN A 170 -1.26 25.96 -21.96
CA ASN A 170 -1.61 24.89 -21.00
C ASN A 170 -3.14 24.76 -20.82
N LYS A 171 -3.86 25.87 -20.85
CA LYS A 171 -5.32 25.87 -20.77
C LYS A 171 -5.96 25.16 -21.97
N ASP A 172 -5.45 25.42 -23.18
CA ASP A 172 -5.97 24.77 -24.40
C ASP A 172 -5.62 23.29 -24.42
N LYS A 173 -4.44 22.88 -23.94
CA LYS A 173 -4.08 21.47 -23.77
C LYS A 173 -5.03 20.74 -22.82
N ILE A 174 -5.30 21.33 -21.65
CA ILE A 174 -6.26 20.77 -20.68
C ILE A 174 -7.65 20.65 -21.31
N LYS A 175 -8.11 21.70 -22.03
CA LYS A 175 -9.39 21.67 -22.72
C LYS A 175 -9.45 20.57 -23.78
N ALA A 176 -8.40 20.40 -24.58
CA ALA A 176 -8.34 19.37 -25.62
C ALA A 176 -8.45 17.95 -25.01
N PHE A 177 -7.77 17.66 -23.91
CA PHE A 177 -7.93 16.38 -23.20
C PHE A 177 -9.33 16.20 -22.63
N HIS A 178 -9.89 17.24 -21.99
CA HIS A 178 -11.25 17.20 -21.47
C HIS A 178 -12.25 16.90 -22.59
N ASP A 179 -12.19 17.65 -23.69
CA ASP A 179 -13.11 17.47 -24.83
C ASP A 179 -12.94 16.07 -25.46
N TYR A 180 -11.71 15.57 -25.54
CA TYR A 180 -11.47 14.20 -26.01
C TYR A 180 -12.16 13.18 -25.12
N LEU A 181 -12.01 13.29 -23.80
CA LEU A 181 -12.62 12.35 -22.84
C LEU A 181 -14.14 12.36 -22.96
N ILE A 182 -14.80 13.52 -22.89
CA ILE A 182 -16.26 13.60 -22.93
C ILE A 182 -16.85 13.14 -24.27
N ASN A 183 -16.09 13.25 -25.37
CA ASN A 183 -16.57 12.82 -26.69
C ASN A 183 -16.29 11.34 -27.00
N ASN A 184 -15.42 10.69 -26.23
CA ASN A 184 -14.99 9.31 -26.50
C ASN A 184 -15.28 8.35 -25.33
N THR A 185 -15.90 8.81 -24.24
CA THR A 185 -16.29 7.97 -23.12
C THR A 185 -17.77 8.12 -22.81
N THR A 186 -18.39 7.01 -22.43
CA THR A 186 -19.78 6.99 -21.93
C THR A 186 -19.78 6.27 -20.58
N TYR A 187 -20.65 6.73 -19.68
CA TYR A 187 -20.82 6.05 -18.40
C TYR A 187 -21.51 4.70 -18.61
N ASP A 188 -20.94 3.65 -18.04
CA ASP A 188 -21.49 2.28 -18.11
C ASP A 188 -22.54 2.10 -17.01
N GLU A 189 -23.76 2.55 -17.28
CA GLU A 189 -24.90 2.43 -16.35
C GLU A 189 -25.25 0.98 -16.04
N GLN A 190 -25.07 0.06 -17.00
CA GLN A 190 -25.38 -1.35 -16.81
C GLN A 190 -24.42 -1.97 -15.79
N ARG A 191 -23.13 -1.74 -15.95
CA ARG A 191 -22.11 -2.22 -15.02
C ARG A 191 -22.28 -1.61 -13.64
N ALA A 192 -22.52 -0.31 -13.56
CA ALA A 192 -22.78 0.37 -12.29
C ALA A 192 -23.95 -0.26 -11.53
N SER A 193 -25.07 -0.52 -12.23
CA SER A 193 -26.25 -1.19 -11.64
C SER A 193 -25.95 -2.61 -11.15
N LEU A 194 -25.15 -3.39 -11.87
CA LEU A 194 -24.75 -4.75 -11.45
C LEU A 194 -23.87 -4.71 -10.20
N ILE A 195 -22.93 -3.77 -10.11
CA ILE A 195 -22.08 -3.58 -8.93
C ILE A 195 -22.93 -3.17 -7.71
N GLU A 196 -23.91 -2.27 -7.87
CA GLU A 196 -24.84 -1.88 -6.81
C GLU A 196 -25.69 -3.05 -6.30
N GLN A 197 -25.97 -4.04 -7.17
CA GLN A 197 -26.67 -5.28 -6.82
C GLN A 197 -25.74 -6.34 -6.19
N GLY A 198 -24.45 -6.03 -6.00
CA GLY A 198 -23.48 -6.92 -5.39
C GLY A 198 -22.85 -7.93 -6.36
N ASP A 199 -23.06 -7.79 -7.66
CA ASP A 199 -22.38 -8.60 -8.65
C ASP A 199 -20.97 -8.07 -8.92
N THR A 200 -19.98 -8.72 -8.30
CA THR A 200 -18.56 -8.41 -8.48
C THR A 200 -17.90 -9.18 -9.64
N THR A 201 -18.62 -10.09 -10.30
CA THR A 201 -18.06 -10.91 -11.40
C THR A 201 -17.89 -10.12 -12.68
N THR A 202 -18.64 -9.04 -12.83
CA THR A 202 -18.54 -8.10 -13.98
C THR A 202 -17.46 -7.03 -13.80
N ALA A 203 -16.73 -7.06 -12.69
CA ALA A 203 -15.61 -6.15 -12.44
C ALA A 203 -14.36 -6.46 -13.28
N THR A 204 -14.40 -7.53 -14.10
CA THR A 204 -13.31 -7.82 -15.04
C THR A 204 -13.31 -6.81 -16.18
N HIS A 205 -12.15 -6.21 -16.37
CA HIS A 205 -11.89 -5.22 -17.42
C HIS A 205 -11.99 -5.85 -18.80
N ASN A 206 -12.79 -5.27 -19.66
CA ASN A 206 -12.73 -5.43 -21.12
C ASN A 206 -12.00 -4.24 -21.71
#